data_f327a727cc1bccb70ffe78e0274f1b2a
#
_entry.id   f327a727cc1bccb70ffe78e0274f1b2a
#
_cell.length_a   1.000
_cell.length_b   1.000
_cell.length_c   1.000
_cell.angle_alpha   90.00
_cell.angle_beta   90.00
_cell.angle_gamma   90.00
#
_symmetry.space_group_name_H-M   'P 1'
#
loop_
_entity.id
_entity.type
_entity.pdbx_description
1 polymer ?
#
loop_
_entity_poly.entity_id
_entity_poly.type
_entity_poly.pdbx_seq_one_letter_code
_entity_poly.pdbx_strand_id
1 'polypeptide(L)'
;MKFDVILDPDLSPAEISELGLLAESYGLRAVWTSNYPSSRDPFIALCPLALASSAIHLGALVITPYELHPLKMAKALSSLNELCHGRAEILVGGPSGVMGAMGIDGQRMVGSVRECVEILKAAGPDEVLNYQGDIYQAYGYQPRWATDEPPVIYIGANKEQMLHMAAGIADGIMLGDTTARRLESSLRRIEKNLESHVRSRKDFRVSCLIAWHVKEDKGLSVSEARRHLALRGMLDTWYLETFLSAEECRIVDANRGNFFKAYKQKTDVIEGVPDPIVDKLIANLTMSGDYGDLDNHIETLRQYADMGLDEVAFKLHRDHAASIRIIGERLLPAFQ
;
A
#
# COMPACT_ATOMS: atom_id res chain seq x y z
N MET A 1 9.33 5.58 13.78
CA MET A 1 8.44 5.07 12.71
C MET A 1 8.03 6.24 11.82
N LYS A 2 7.90 6.04 10.49
CA LYS A 2 7.51 7.09 9.53
C LYS A 2 6.06 6.89 9.08
N PHE A 3 5.41 7.97 8.67
CA PHE A 3 4.01 7.92 8.24
C PHE A 3 3.83 8.40 6.81
N ASP A 4 3.04 7.65 6.07
CA ASP A 4 2.60 7.93 4.72
C ASP A 4 1.09 8.05 4.68
N VAL A 5 0.57 8.65 3.63
CA VAL A 5 -0.88 8.63 3.33
C VAL A 5 -1.13 8.08 1.94
N ILE A 6 -2.19 7.29 1.81
CA ILE A 6 -2.70 6.77 0.55
C ILE A 6 -4.00 7.48 0.26
N LEU A 7 -4.02 8.31 -0.78
CA LEU A 7 -5.18 9.10 -1.18
C LEU A 7 -6.18 8.28 -1.99
N ASP A 8 -7.42 8.75 -2.06
CA ASP A 8 -8.45 8.12 -2.87
C ASP A 8 -8.15 8.25 -4.37
N PRO A 9 -8.47 7.22 -5.16
CA PRO A 9 -8.08 7.15 -6.56
C PRO A 9 -8.91 8.05 -7.50
N ASP A 10 -10.01 8.59 -7.03
CA ASP A 10 -10.92 9.47 -7.80
C ASP A 10 -10.60 10.97 -7.63
N LEU A 11 -9.66 11.33 -6.76
CA LEU A 11 -9.17 12.70 -6.63
C LEU A 11 -8.51 13.19 -7.93
N SER A 12 -8.72 14.46 -8.26
CA SER A 12 -8.03 15.08 -9.38
C SER A 12 -6.53 15.27 -9.09
N PRO A 13 -5.68 15.39 -10.12
CA PRO A 13 -4.26 15.68 -9.90
C PRO A 13 -3.99 16.97 -9.12
N ALA A 14 -4.86 17.97 -9.24
CA ALA A 14 -4.78 19.21 -8.45
C ALA A 14 -5.07 18.96 -6.97
N GLU A 15 -6.14 18.22 -6.64
CA GLU A 15 -6.46 17.83 -5.26
C GLU A 15 -5.35 16.97 -4.64
N ILE A 16 -4.78 16.03 -5.41
CA ILE A 16 -3.62 15.21 -4.97
C ILE A 16 -2.44 16.12 -4.64
N SER A 17 -2.18 17.14 -5.47
CA SER A 17 -1.10 18.10 -5.24
C SER A 17 -1.33 18.94 -3.98
N GLU A 18 -2.53 19.48 -3.80
CA GLU A 18 -2.88 20.28 -2.60
C GLU A 18 -2.76 19.44 -1.31
N LEU A 19 -3.30 18.22 -1.31
CA LEU A 19 -3.24 17.31 -0.16
C LEU A 19 -1.80 16.82 0.09
N GLY A 20 -1.04 16.58 -0.97
CA GLY A 20 0.36 16.20 -0.87
C GLY A 20 1.23 17.30 -0.26
N LEU A 21 1.04 18.56 -0.66
CA LEU A 21 1.72 19.69 -0.05
C LEU A 21 1.30 19.91 1.42
N LEU A 22 0.03 19.66 1.74
CA LEU A 22 -0.42 19.65 3.13
C LEU A 22 0.29 18.55 3.93
N ALA A 23 0.41 17.33 3.38
CA ALA A 23 1.14 16.25 4.04
C ALA A 23 2.63 16.56 4.22
N GLU A 24 3.26 17.17 3.21
CA GLU A 24 4.65 17.66 3.27
C GLU A 24 4.84 18.69 4.37
N SER A 25 3.91 19.65 4.53
CA SER A 25 3.99 20.70 5.54
C SER A 25 3.97 20.17 6.98
N TYR A 26 3.39 19.01 7.21
CA TYR A 26 3.44 18.31 8.50
C TYR A 26 4.66 17.38 8.65
N GLY A 27 5.44 17.16 7.59
CA GLY A 27 6.59 16.25 7.60
C GLY A 27 6.22 14.77 7.45
N LEU A 28 5.09 14.46 6.83
CA LEU A 28 4.78 13.09 6.40
C LEU A 28 5.78 12.64 5.33
N ARG A 29 6.14 11.35 5.31
CA ARG A 29 7.20 10.83 4.45
C ARG A 29 6.78 10.73 2.99
N ALA A 30 5.60 10.15 2.71
CA ALA A 30 5.15 9.91 1.35
C ALA A 30 3.64 10.08 1.16
N VAL A 31 3.28 10.43 -0.08
CA VAL A 31 1.90 10.36 -0.60
C VAL A 31 1.83 9.28 -1.66
N TRP A 32 0.86 8.40 -1.53
CA TRP A 32 0.58 7.32 -2.46
C TRP A 32 -0.76 7.52 -3.15
N THR A 33 -0.83 7.17 -4.44
CA THR A 33 -2.08 7.10 -5.20
C THR A 33 -2.39 5.68 -5.61
N SER A 34 -3.66 5.29 -5.45
CA SER A 34 -4.11 3.92 -5.73
C SER A 34 -4.49 3.73 -7.19
N ASN A 35 -4.21 2.52 -7.71
CA ASN A 35 -4.56 2.09 -9.05
C ASN A 35 -5.81 1.18 -9.00
N TYR A 36 -6.96 1.72 -9.38
CA TYR A 36 -8.24 1.01 -9.45
C TYR A 36 -8.81 1.10 -10.87
N PRO A 37 -9.76 0.23 -11.28
CA PRO A 37 -10.33 0.23 -12.62
C PRO A 37 -10.95 1.56 -13.06
N SER A 38 -11.43 2.37 -12.11
CA SER A 38 -12.04 3.68 -12.36
C SER A 38 -11.16 4.86 -11.96
N SER A 39 -9.92 4.61 -11.50
CA SER A 39 -9.00 5.67 -11.10
C SER A 39 -8.36 6.37 -12.30
N ARG A 40 -7.73 7.49 -12.01
CA ARG A 40 -6.74 8.07 -12.92
C ARG A 40 -5.47 7.23 -12.93
N ASP A 41 -4.69 7.31 -14.00
CA ASP A 41 -3.34 6.73 -14.01
C ASP A 41 -2.50 7.33 -12.87
N PRO A 42 -1.94 6.52 -11.95
CA PRO A 42 -1.27 7.03 -10.76
C PRO A 42 0.01 7.80 -11.06
N PHE A 43 0.76 7.46 -12.12
CA PHE A 43 1.96 8.20 -12.48
C PHE A 43 1.62 9.60 -12.99
N ILE A 44 0.59 9.71 -13.83
CA ILE A 44 0.13 11.01 -14.35
C ILE A 44 -0.51 11.85 -13.25
N ALA A 45 -1.29 11.24 -12.37
CA ALA A 45 -1.95 11.93 -11.28
C ALA A 45 -0.97 12.56 -10.27
N LEU A 46 0.24 11.99 -10.13
CA LEU A 46 1.29 12.49 -9.24
C LEU A 46 2.14 13.62 -9.86
N CYS A 47 2.10 13.85 -11.19
CA CYS A 47 2.97 14.85 -11.83
C CYS A 47 2.84 16.28 -11.25
N PRO A 48 1.64 16.82 -10.95
CA PRO A 48 1.55 18.16 -10.36
C PRO A 48 2.22 18.23 -8.98
N LEU A 49 2.05 17.22 -8.13
CA LEU A 49 2.72 17.15 -6.84
C LEU A 49 4.24 17.01 -7.00
N ALA A 50 4.72 16.23 -7.96
CA ALA A 50 6.13 16.07 -8.26
C ALA A 50 6.82 17.41 -8.55
N LEU A 51 6.14 18.28 -9.32
CA LEU A 51 6.66 19.60 -9.68
C LEU A 51 6.53 20.64 -8.55
N ALA A 52 5.58 20.48 -7.64
CA ALA A 52 5.27 21.47 -6.60
C ALA A 52 5.96 21.19 -5.26
N SER A 53 6.29 19.93 -4.98
CA SER A 53 6.85 19.48 -3.70
C SER A 53 8.39 19.43 -3.72
N SER A 54 9.00 19.45 -2.53
CA SER A 54 10.46 19.46 -2.39
C SER A 54 11.03 18.32 -1.53
N ALA A 55 10.22 17.71 -0.67
CA ALA A 55 10.68 16.73 0.32
C ALA A 55 9.86 15.44 0.35
N ILE A 56 8.54 15.52 0.12
CA ILE A 56 7.67 14.37 0.21
C ILE A 56 7.92 13.37 -0.92
N HIS A 57 7.94 12.08 -0.60
CA HIS A 57 8.02 11.01 -1.60
C HIS A 57 6.66 10.76 -2.27
N LEU A 58 6.69 10.27 -3.51
CA LEU A 58 5.51 10.08 -4.35
C LEU A 58 5.41 8.63 -4.80
N GLY A 59 4.37 7.95 -4.36
CA GLY A 59 4.20 6.51 -4.58
C GLY A 59 3.00 6.16 -5.46
N ALA A 60 3.20 5.26 -6.42
CA ALA A 60 2.14 4.61 -7.19
C ALA A 60 1.87 3.20 -6.66
N LEU A 61 0.60 2.86 -6.30
CA LEU A 61 0.24 1.55 -5.75
C LEU A 61 -1.18 1.09 -6.17
N VAL A 62 -1.46 -0.17 -6.36
CA VAL A 62 -0.52 -1.27 -6.61
C VAL A 62 -0.42 -1.43 -8.11
N ILE A 63 0.76 -1.40 -8.67
CA ILE A 63 0.97 -1.58 -10.10
C ILE A 63 1.37 -3.03 -10.35
N THR A 64 0.73 -3.66 -11.34
CA THR A 64 0.99 -5.06 -11.63
C THR A 64 1.64 -5.24 -13.01
N PRO A 65 2.59 -6.16 -13.17
CA PRO A 65 3.21 -6.45 -14.47
C PRO A 65 2.25 -7.06 -15.49
N TYR A 66 1.05 -7.45 -15.07
CA TYR A 66 0.03 -7.96 -15.98
C TYR A 66 -0.71 -6.86 -16.75
N GLU A 67 -0.91 -5.70 -16.12
CA GLU A 67 -1.60 -4.56 -16.75
C GLU A 67 -0.63 -3.63 -17.50
N LEU A 68 0.62 -3.58 -17.07
CA LEU A 68 1.64 -2.72 -17.64
C LEU A 68 2.96 -3.47 -17.78
N HIS A 69 3.42 -3.66 -19.02
CA HIS A 69 4.71 -4.33 -19.28
C HIS A 69 5.84 -3.68 -18.48
N PRO A 70 6.73 -4.46 -17.81
CA PRO A 70 7.79 -3.92 -16.93
C PRO A 70 8.66 -2.83 -17.54
N LEU A 71 8.97 -2.90 -18.84
CA LEU A 71 9.70 -1.85 -19.54
C LEU A 71 8.90 -0.53 -19.62
N LYS A 72 7.58 -0.60 -19.81
CA LYS A 72 6.73 0.60 -19.80
C LYS A 72 6.60 1.18 -18.39
N MET A 73 6.51 0.29 -17.41
CA MET A 73 6.52 0.66 -15.99
C MET A 73 7.81 1.36 -15.60
N ALA A 74 8.98 0.82 -16.01
CA ALA A 74 10.29 1.45 -15.81
C ALA A 74 10.34 2.86 -16.39
N LYS A 75 9.85 3.04 -17.63
CA LYS A 75 9.81 4.36 -18.29
C LYS A 75 8.94 5.35 -17.52
N ALA A 76 7.75 4.96 -17.10
CA ALA A 76 6.84 5.82 -16.35
C ALA A 76 7.43 6.21 -14.99
N LEU A 77 7.96 5.21 -14.25
CA LEU A 77 8.58 5.42 -12.95
C LEU A 77 9.81 6.33 -13.02
N SER A 78 10.73 6.10 -13.97
CA SER A 78 11.91 6.96 -14.16
C SER A 78 11.52 8.39 -14.53
N SER A 79 10.49 8.57 -15.38
CA SER A 79 10.01 9.91 -15.73
C SER A 79 9.40 10.65 -14.54
N LEU A 80 8.62 9.96 -13.71
CA LEU A 80 8.12 10.55 -12.46
C LEU A 80 9.27 10.87 -11.49
N ASN A 81 10.26 9.98 -11.42
CA ASN A 81 11.43 10.14 -10.55
C ASN A 81 12.27 11.39 -10.91
N GLU A 82 12.47 11.63 -12.21
CA GLU A 82 13.10 12.87 -12.71
C GLU A 82 12.28 14.10 -12.31
N LEU A 83 10.95 14.09 -12.51
CA LEU A 83 10.08 15.22 -12.15
C LEU A 83 10.12 15.56 -10.67
N CYS A 84 10.32 14.59 -9.80
CA CYS A 84 10.37 14.78 -8.35
C CYS A 84 11.80 14.67 -7.76
N HIS A 85 12.85 14.73 -8.59
CA HIS A 85 14.24 14.73 -8.15
C HIS A 85 14.58 13.58 -7.20
N GLY A 86 14.39 12.33 -7.65
CA GLY A 86 14.78 11.12 -6.92
C GLY A 86 13.82 10.67 -5.81
N ARG A 87 12.58 11.19 -5.76
CA ARG A 87 11.63 10.88 -4.68
C ARG A 87 10.47 9.97 -5.09
N ALA A 88 10.53 9.36 -6.28
CA ALA A 88 9.48 8.44 -6.71
C ALA A 88 9.60 7.08 -6.05
N GLU A 89 8.46 6.49 -5.74
CA GLU A 89 8.32 5.14 -5.20
C GLU A 89 7.26 4.35 -5.97
N ILE A 90 7.36 3.04 -5.97
CA ILE A 90 6.37 2.16 -6.56
C ILE A 90 6.11 0.95 -5.66
N LEU A 91 4.85 0.55 -5.55
CA LEU A 91 4.47 -0.74 -4.98
C LEU A 91 4.08 -1.68 -6.12
N VAL A 92 4.95 -2.65 -6.40
CA VAL A 92 4.68 -3.72 -7.36
C VAL A 92 3.95 -4.85 -6.65
N GLY A 93 2.85 -5.32 -7.23
CA GLY A 93 2.05 -6.39 -6.65
C GLY A 93 1.63 -7.46 -7.63
N GLY A 94 0.96 -8.46 -7.08
CA GLY A 94 0.29 -9.50 -7.85
C GLY A 94 -1.02 -8.99 -8.49
N PRO A 95 -1.98 -9.89 -8.76
CA PRO A 95 -3.26 -9.54 -9.36
C PRO A 95 -3.99 -8.41 -8.63
N SER A 96 -4.56 -7.49 -9.40
CA SER A 96 -5.32 -6.33 -8.92
C SER A 96 -6.73 -6.30 -9.52
N GLY A 97 -7.58 -5.41 -8.99
CA GLY A 97 -8.92 -5.19 -9.56
C GLY A 97 -8.91 -4.67 -11.00
N VAL A 98 -7.82 -4.01 -11.42
CA VAL A 98 -7.65 -3.54 -12.81
C VAL A 98 -7.55 -4.72 -13.78
N MET A 99 -6.86 -5.78 -13.42
CA MET A 99 -6.78 -7.00 -14.24
C MET A 99 -8.14 -7.62 -14.53
N GLY A 100 -9.03 -7.66 -13.52
CA GLY A 100 -10.40 -8.13 -13.73
C GLY A 100 -11.16 -7.29 -14.76
N ALA A 101 -10.96 -5.97 -14.74
CA ALA A 101 -11.54 -5.06 -15.73
C ALA A 101 -10.95 -5.24 -17.14
N MET A 102 -9.71 -5.69 -17.24
CA MET A 102 -9.01 -5.99 -18.49
C MET A 102 -9.26 -7.43 -18.99
N GLY A 103 -9.93 -8.28 -18.22
CA GLY A 103 -10.12 -9.70 -18.56
C GLY A 103 -8.83 -10.51 -18.53
N ILE A 104 -7.87 -10.14 -17.69
CA ILE A 104 -6.55 -10.76 -17.58
C ILE A 104 -6.51 -11.67 -16.35
N ASP A 105 -6.12 -12.91 -16.55
CA ASP A 105 -5.84 -13.87 -15.47
C ASP A 105 -4.35 -13.81 -15.06
N GLY A 106 -4.09 -13.60 -13.76
CA GLY A 106 -2.74 -13.55 -13.21
C GLY A 106 -2.17 -14.94 -12.98
N GLN A 107 -1.32 -15.42 -13.87
CA GLN A 107 -0.59 -16.68 -13.71
C GLN A 107 0.87 -16.41 -13.32
N ARG A 108 1.52 -17.42 -12.67
CA ARG A 108 2.94 -17.34 -12.28
C ARG A 108 3.30 -16.09 -11.48
N MET A 109 2.42 -15.69 -10.54
CA MET A 109 2.45 -14.43 -9.83
C MET A 109 3.85 -14.07 -9.26
N VAL A 110 4.48 -14.97 -8.52
CA VAL A 110 5.80 -14.72 -7.91
C VAL A 110 6.85 -14.46 -8.99
N GLY A 111 6.87 -15.27 -10.06
CA GLY A 111 7.77 -15.09 -11.19
C GLY A 111 7.55 -13.79 -11.94
N SER A 112 6.27 -13.43 -12.20
CA SER A 112 5.93 -12.19 -12.90
C SER A 112 6.34 -10.94 -12.12
N VAL A 113 6.10 -10.90 -10.80
CA VAL A 113 6.54 -9.80 -9.94
C VAL A 113 8.08 -9.76 -9.84
N ARG A 114 8.74 -10.91 -9.70
CA ARG A 114 10.19 -11.00 -9.66
C ARG A 114 10.83 -10.40 -10.92
N GLU A 115 10.46 -10.89 -12.09
CA GLU A 115 11.04 -10.41 -13.36
C GLU A 115 10.71 -8.93 -13.61
N CYS A 116 9.53 -8.47 -13.17
CA CYS A 116 9.19 -7.05 -13.21
C CYS A 116 10.17 -6.21 -12.38
N VAL A 117 10.41 -6.57 -11.13
CA VAL A 117 11.31 -5.82 -10.24
C VAL A 117 12.76 -5.90 -10.72
N GLU A 118 13.21 -7.05 -11.24
CA GLU A 118 14.53 -7.20 -11.85
C GLU A 118 14.71 -6.23 -13.05
N ILE A 119 13.68 -6.09 -13.91
CA ILE A 119 13.71 -5.12 -15.03
C ILE A 119 13.71 -3.68 -14.50
N LEU A 120 12.90 -3.35 -13.50
CA LEU A 120 12.87 -2.00 -12.91
C LEU A 120 14.23 -1.62 -12.30
N LYS A 121 14.86 -2.55 -11.58
CA LYS A 121 16.17 -2.35 -10.95
C LYS A 121 17.31 -2.21 -11.97
N ALA A 122 17.22 -2.92 -13.08
CA ALA A 122 18.24 -2.88 -14.15
C ALA A 122 18.06 -1.68 -15.10
N ALA A 123 16.93 -0.95 -15.01
CA ALA A 123 16.63 0.19 -15.86
C ALA A 123 17.29 1.47 -15.33
N GLY A 124 18.60 1.63 -15.58
CA GLY A 124 19.41 2.77 -15.14
C GLY A 124 20.12 3.49 -16.28
N PRO A 125 20.77 4.64 -15.99
CA PRO A 125 21.45 5.46 -16.98
C PRO A 125 22.78 4.85 -17.47
N ASP A 126 23.43 4.00 -16.67
CA ASP A 126 24.80 3.58 -16.88
C ASP A 126 24.93 2.48 -17.93
N GLU A 127 23.99 1.54 -17.97
CA GLU A 127 24.05 0.38 -18.85
C GLU A 127 22.79 0.23 -19.70
N VAL A 128 22.94 -0.39 -20.88
CA VAL A 128 21.79 -0.74 -21.74
C VAL A 128 21.10 -1.95 -21.15
N LEU A 129 19.83 -1.79 -20.77
CA LEU A 129 19.00 -2.89 -20.32
C LEU A 129 18.80 -3.91 -21.44
N ASN A 130 19.28 -5.13 -21.22
CA ASN A 130 19.01 -6.31 -22.04
C ASN A 130 18.64 -7.46 -21.10
N TYR A 131 17.34 -7.63 -20.90
CA TYR A 131 16.78 -8.64 -19.99
C TYR A 131 15.99 -9.68 -20.76
N GLN A 132 16.28 -10.95 -20.50
CA GLN A 132 15.55 -12.09 -21.03
C GLN A 132 15.12 -13.01 -19.88
N GLY A 133 13.89 -12.87 -19.45
CA GLY A 133 13.26 -13.74 -18.46
C GLY A 133 12.43 -14.85 -19.11
N ASP A 134 11.82 -15.64 -18.27
CA ASP A 134 10.87 -16.71 -18.67
C ASP A 134 9.47 -16.14 -19.02
N ILE A 135 9.16 -14.92 -18.59
CA ILE A 135 7.85 -14.27 -18.73
C ILE A 135 7.99 -12.96 -19.50
N TYR A 136 8.96 -12.11 -19.14
CA TYR A 136 9.17 -10.79 -19.74
C TYR A 136 10.51 -10.70 -20.43
N GLN A 137 10.54 -9.84 -21.46
CA GLN A 137 11.77 -9.49 -22.18
C GLN A 137 11.81 -7.97 -22.35
N ALA A 138 13.00 -7.37 -22.20
CA ALA A 138 13.21 -5.95 -22.39
C ALA A 138 14.61 -5.71 -22.95
N TYR A 139 14.70 -5.02 -24.11
CA TYR A 139 15.96 -4.83 -24.79
C TYR A 139 16.16 -3.37 -25.23
N GLY A 140 17.41 -2.93 -25.22
CA GLY A 140 17.84 -1.68 -25.82
C GLY A 140 17.37 -0.41 -25.09
N TYR A 141 16.99 -0.51 -23.81
CA TYR A 141 16.57 0.65 -23.04
C TYR A 141 17.72 1.17 -22.16
N GLN A 142 18.00 2.45 -22.28
CA GLN A 142 18.99 3.15 -21.45
C GLN A 142 18.52 4.59 -21.22
N PRO A 143 17.93 4.91 -20.07
CA PRO A 143 17.48 6.26 -19.74
C PRO A 143 18.65 7.13 -19.27
N ARG A 144 19.53 7.56 -20.19
CA ARG A 144 20.73 8.37 -19.88
C ARG A 144 20.43 9.69 -19.18
N TRP A 145 19.19 10.14 -19.23
CA TRP A 145 18.68 11.34 -18.59
C TRP A 145 18.29 11.12 -17.12
N ALA A 146 18.08 9.87 -16.69
CA ALA A 146 17.67 9.51 -15.34
C ALA A 146 18.90 9.47 -14.41
N THR A 147 19.37 10.63 -14.00
CA THR A 147 20.62 10.82 -13.22
C THR A 147 20.37 11.04 -11.72
N ASP A 148 19.11 11.16 -11.29
CA ASP A 148 18.74 11.24 -9.87
C ASP A 148 18.92 9.89 -9.16
N GLU A 149 18.84 9.91 -7.82
CA GLU A 149 18.79 8.67 -7.03
C GLU A 149 17.70 7.73 -7.57
N PRO A 150 17.98 6.42 -7.66
CA PRO A 150 17.02 5.47 -8.21
C PRO A 150 15.70 5.46 -7.42
N PRO A 151 14.55 5.27 -8.09
CA PRO A 151 13.27 5.16 -7.41
C PRO A 151 13.23 3.95 -6.48
N VAL A 152 12.50 4.08 -5.37
CA VAL A 152 12.36 3.01 -4.37
C VAL A 152 11.28 2.02 -4.82
N ILE A 153 11.61 0.74 -4.81
CA ILE A 153 10.73 -0.33 -5.27
C ILE A 153 10.30 -1.20 -4.09
N TYR A 154 9.02 -1.08 -3.72
CA TYR A 154 8.38 -1.98 -2.77
C TYR A 154 7.66 -3.11 -3.49
N ILE A 155 7.58 -4.26 -2.81
CA ILE A 155 6.72 -5.37 -3.23
C ILE A 155 5.59 -5.54 -2.21
N GLY A 156 4.36 -5.64 -2.70
CA GLY A 156 3.20 -6.02 -1.89
C GLY A 156 3.27 -7.52 -1.55
N ALA A 157 3.51 -7.85 -0.29
CA ALA A 157 3.72 -9.24 0.11
C ALA A 157 3.15 -9.53 1.51
N ASN A 158 2.46 -10.67 1.63
CA ASN A 158 1.92 -11.16 2.91
C ASN A 158 2.20 -12.65 3.14
N LYS A 159 2.38 -13.44 2.07
CA LYS A 159 2.57 -14.90 2.12
C LYS A 159 4.03 -15.27 1.82
N GLU A 160 4.46 -16.42 2.34
CA GLU A 160 5.84 -16.89 2.41
C GLU A 160 6.66 -16.71 1.13
N GLN A 161 6.17 -17.23 0.01
CA GLN A 161 6.92 -17.20 -1.26
C GLN A 161 7.20 -15.76 -1.74
N MET A 162 6.21 -14.87 -1.59
CA MET A 162 6.35 -13.47 -1.98
C MET A 162 7.27 -12.72 -1.00
N LEU A 163 7.16 -12.99 0.31
CA LEU A 163 8.07 -12.41 1.31
C LEU A 163 9.52 -12.83 1.08
N HIS A 164 9.75 -14.12 0.77
CA HIS A 164 11.09 -14.62 0.48
C HIS A 164 11.69 -13.98 -0.79
N MET A 165 10.94 -13.95 -1.86
CA MET A 165 11.38 -13.34 -3.12
C MET A 165 11.64 -11.84 -2.94
N ALA A 166 10.74 -11.10 -2.30
CA ALA A 166 10.86 -9.67 -2.07
C ALA A 166 12.09 -9.31 -1.24
N ALA A 167 12.38 -10.09 -0.19
CA ALA A 167 13.59 -9.91 0.63
C ALA A 167 14.88 -10.03 -0.19
N GLY A 168 14.88 -10.79 -1.29
CA GLY A 168 16.04 -10.95 -2.15
C GLY A 168 16.29 -9.77 -3.10
N ILE A 169 15.24 -9.10 -3.59
CA ILE A 169 15.38 -8.19 -4.74
C ILE A 169 14.82 -6.78 -4.56
N ALA A 170 13.84 -6.56 -3.65
CA ALA A 170 13.20 -5.25 -3.46
C ALA A 170 13.97 -4.33 -2.52
N ASP A 171 13.62 -3.05 -2.47
CA ASP A 171 14.10 -2.09 -1.48
C ASP A 171 13.28 -2.16 -0.20
N GLY A 172 12.04 -2.66 -0.32
CA GLY A 172 11.16 -2.85 0.81
C GLY A 172 9.95 -3.72 0.51
N ILE A 173 9.18 -3.98 1.54
CA ILE A 173 7.90 -4.68 1.49
C ILE A 173 6.84 -3.77 2.07
N MET A 174 5.65 -3.77 1.44
CA MET A 174 4.45 -3.22 2.05
C MET A 174 3.49 -4.37 2.37
N LEU A 175 3.27 -4.60 3.67
CA LEU A 175 2.28 -5.54 4.17
C LEU A 175 0.89 -4.91 4.06
N GLY A 176 -0.14 -5.70 3.77
CA GLY A 176 -1.52 -5.22 3.72
C GLY A 176 -2.36 -5.73 4.87
N ASP A 177 -3.18 -4.86 5.46
CA ASP A 177 -4.23 -5.20 6.42
C ASP A 177 -3.80 -6.21 7.50
N THR A 178 -2.69 -5.94 8.20
CA THR A 178 -2.12 -6.88 9.16
C THR A 178 -2.65 -6.65 10.58
N THR A 179 -2.80 -7.72 11.33
CA THR A 179 -3.01 -7.68 12.79
C THR A 179 -1.67 -7.73 13.51
N ALA A 180 -1.59 -7.32 14.79
CA ALA A 180 -0.36 -7.38 15.57
C ALA A 180 0.32 -8.76 15.51
N ARG A 181 -0.48 -9.84 15.65
CA ARG A 181 0.01 -11.22 15.57
C ARG A 181 0.60 -11.57 14.19
N ARG A 182 -0.02 -11.07 13.11
CA ARG A 182 0.47 -11.28 11.73
C ARG A 182 1.72 -10.45 11.48
N LEU A 183 1.74 -9.21 11.96
CA LEU A 183 2.89 -8.33 11.82
C LEU A 183 4.14 -8.96 12.45
N GLU A 184 4.06 -9.40 13.70
CA GLU A 184 5.16 -10.05 14.39
C GLU A 184 5.68 -11.29 13.63
N SER A 185 4.77 -12.14 13.15
CA SER A 185 5.12 -13.32 12.35
C SER A 185 5.78 -12.94 11.02
N SER A 186 5.26 -11.89 10.35
CA SER A 186 5.80 -11.44 9.06
C SER A 186 7.18 -10.83 9.21
N LEU A 187 7.40 -9.99 10.24
CA LEU A 187 8.70 -9.38 10.52
C LEU A 187 9.78 -10.44 10.78
N ARG A 188 9.50 -11.45 11.62
CA ARG A 188 10.43 -12.57 11.85
C ARG A 188 10.77 -13.33 10.56
N ARG A 189 9.81 -13.53 9.66
CA ARG A 189 10.05 -14.17 8.36
C ARG A 189 10.89 -13.29 7.43
N ILE A 190 10.62 -11.98 7.40
CA ILE A 190 11.39 -11.02 6.62
C ILE A 190 12.85 -11.03 7.06
N GLU A 191 13.13 -10.96 8.36
CA GLU A 191 14.49 -11.02 8.91
C GLU A 191 15.21 -12.30 8.48
N LYS A 192 14.59 -13.47 8.68
CA LYS A 192 15.15 -14.75 8.24
C LYS A 192 15.41 -14.80 6.73
N ASN A 193 14.51 -14.25 5.93
CA ASN A 193 14.67 -14.22 4.48
C ASN A 193 15.81 -13.27 4.05
N LEU A 194 15.95 -12.10 4.68
CA LEU A 194 17.06 -11.18 4.45
C LEU A 194 18.41 -11.85 4.78
N GLU A 195 18.49 -12.55 5.92
CA GLU A 195 19.68 -13.33 6.29
C GLU A 195 20.03 -14.37 5.21
N SER A 196 19.03 -15.09 4.69
CA SER A 196 19.26 -16.10 3.64
C SER A 196 19.75 -15.50 2.32
N HIS A 197 19.45 -14.23 2.06
CA HIS A 197 19.94 -13.46 0.91
C HIS A 197 21.18 -12.61 1.21
N VAL A 198 21.77 -12.75 2.40
CA VAL A 198 22.94 -11.97 2.85
C VAL A 198 22.69 -10.46 2.76
N ARG A 199 21.48 -10.02 3.12
CA ARG A 199 21.08 -8.60 3.11
C ARG A 199 20.87 -8.08 4.53
N SER A 200 21.24 -6.82 4.75
CA SER A 200 21.03 -6.13 6.03
C SER A 200 19.59 -5.67 6.20
N ARG A 201 19.03 -5.86 7.40
CA ARG A 201 17.72 -5.31 7.76
C ARG A 201 17.71 -3.76 7.70
N LYS A 202 18.86 -3.11 7.90
CA LYS A 202 18.98 -1.65 7.87
C LYS A 202 18.79 -1.06 6.47
N ASP A 203 19.05 -1.84 5.43
CA ASP A 203 18.94 -1.43 4.03
C ASP A 203 17.64 -1.91 3.38
N PHE A 204 16.67 -2.35 4.22
CA PHE A 204 15.42 -2.89 3.76
C PHE A 204 14.24 -2.29 4.55
N ARG A 205 13.29 -1.69 3.85
CA ARG A 205 12.14 -1.02 4.45
C ARG A 205 10.96 -1.97 4.62
N VAL A 206 10.28 -1.89 5.76
CA VAL A 206 9.03 -2.61 5.98
C VAL A 206 7.94 -1.61 6.31
N SER A 207 6.99 -1.51 5.40
CA SER A 207 5.80 -0.68 5.51
C SER A 207 4.55 -1.54 5.75
N CYS A 208 3.52 -0.97 6.33
CA CYS A 208 2.21 -1.60 6.46
C CYS A 208 1.09 -0.65 6.04
N LEU A 209 0.21 -1.09 5.13
CA LEU A 209 -1.01 -0.40 4.80
C LEU A 209 -2.03 -0.62 5.92
N ILE A 210 -2.58 0.47 6.47
CA ILE A 210 -3.63 0.46 7.48
C ILE A 210 -4.79 1.35 7.01
N ALA A 211 -6.02 0.84 7.05
CA ALA A 211 -7.21 1.64 6.77
C ALA A 211 -7.45 2.64 7.90
N TRP A 212 -7.54 3.92 7.55
CA TRP A 212 -7.76 5.02 8.47
C TRP A 212 -9.18 5.56 8.33
N HIS A 213 -9.97 5.44 9.39
CA HIS A 213 -11.35 5.90 9.46
C HIS A 213 -11.61 6.80 10.67
N VAL A 214 -10.56 7.27 11.37
CA VAL A 214 -10.74 8.16 12.53
C VAL A 214 -11.34 9.49 12.09
N LYS A 215 -12.42 9.90 12.72
CA LYS A 215 -13.20 11.12 12.44
C LYS A 215 -13.55 11.83 13.74
N GLU A 216 -14.11 13.04 13.65
CA GLU A 216 -14.64 13.72 14.82
C GLU A 216 -15.86 12.98 15.41
N ASP A 217 -16.73 12.47 14.53
CA ASP A 217 -17.92 11.68 14.88
C ASP A 217 -17.65 10.18 14.76
N LYS A 218 -17.80 9.46 15.87
CA LYS A 218 -17.59 8.01 15.95
C LYS A 218 -18.56 7.21 15.07
N GLY A 219 -19.80 7.67 14.93
CA GLY A 219 -20.81 7.02 14.09
C GLY A 219 -20.42 7.10 12.61
N LEU A 220 -19.95 8.27 12.17
CA LEU A 220 -19.44 8.43 10.79
C LEU A 220 -18.19 7.58 10.54
N SER A 221 -17.30 7.47 11.52
CA SER A 221 -16.12 6.60 11.46
C SER A 221 -16.50 5.14 11.25
N VAL A 222 -17.35 4.59 12.12
CA VAL A 222 -17.81 3.20 12.07
C VAL A 222 -18.57 2.92 10.78
N SER A 223 -19.48 3.81 10.38
CA SER A 223 -20.23 3.69 9.13
C SER A 223 -19.31 3.66 7.90
N GLU A 224 -18.26 4.49 7.88
CA GLU A 224 -17.26 4.48 6.81
C GLU A 224 -16.42 3.19 6.83
N ALA A 225 -15.96 2.75 8.00
CA ALA A 225 -15.22 1.51 8.14
C ALA A 225 -16.01 0.30 7.64
N ARG A 226 -17.29 0.17 8.05
CA ARG A 226 -18.20 -0.90 7.58
C ARG A 226 -18.28 -0.98 6.06
N ARG A 227 -18.46 0.16 5.39
CA ARG A 227 -18.54 0.24 3.92
C ARG A 227 -17.29 -0.24 3.21
N HIS A 228 -16.11 -0.08 3.82
CA HIS A 228 -14.83 -0.40 3.20
C HIS A 228 -14.26 -1.77 3.61
N LEU A 229 -14.95 -2.54 4.46
CA LEU A 229 -14.50 -3.88 4.88
C LEU A 229 -14.25 -4.84 3.72
N ALA A 230 -15.04 -4.75 2.63
CA ALA A 230 -14.82 -5.56 1.42
C ALA A 230 -13.40 -5.48 0.86
N LEU A 231 -12.70 -4.37 1.12
CA LEU A 231 -11.34 -4.11 0.62
C LEU A 231 -10.25 -4.57 1.59
N ARG A 232 -10.62 -5.03 2.79
CA ARG A 232 -9.66 -5.40 3.85
C ARG A 232 -9.24 -6.85 3.72
N GLY A 233 -7.98 -7.08 3.33
CA GLY A 233 -7.45 -8.43 3.10
C GLY A 233 -8.30 -9.27 2.15
N MET A 234 -9.17 -8.65 1.34
CA MET A 234 -10.21 -9.28 0.53
C MET A 234 -11.11 -10.23 1.33
N LEU A 235 -11.18 -10.03 2.66
CA LEU A 235 -11.85 -10.92 3.61
C LEU A 235 -11.39 -12.38 3.50
N ASP A 236 -10.12 -12.58 3.17
CA ASP A 236 -9.51 -13.93 3.09
C ASP A 236 -9.40 -14.54 4.49
N THR A 237 -9.83 -15.77 4.64
CA THR A 237 -9.81 -16.52 5.90
C THR A 237 -8.41 -16.51 6.55
N TRP A 238 -7.35 -16.51 5.75
CA TRP A 238 -5.97 -16.40 6.22
C TRP A 238 -5.72 -15.16 7.10
N TYR A 239 -6.38 -14.02 6.81
CA TYR A 239 -6.32 -12.85 7.69
C TYR A 239 -7.23 -13.02 8.91
N LEU A 240 -8.44 -13.50 8.69
CA LEU A 240 -9.53 -13.50 9.66
C LEU A 240 -9.35 -14.52 10.78
N GLU A 241 -8.75 -15.67 10.51
CA GLU A 241 -8.54 -16.77 11.47
C GLU A 241 -7.67 -16.39 12.69
N THR A 242 -7.02 -15.21 12.67
CA THR A 242 -6.22 -14.72 13.78
C THR A 242 -7.08 -14.12 14.91
N PHE A 243 -8.33 -13.72 14.62
CA PHE A 243 -9.22 -13.06 15.57
C PHE A 243 -10.69 -13.51 15.46
N LEU A 244 -11.07 -14.22 14.41
CA LEU A 244 -12.37 -14.85 14.25
C LEU A 244 -12.28 -16.36 14.49
N SER A 245 -13.35 -16.94 15.04
CA SER A 245 -13.51 -18.40 15.10
C SER A 245 -13.75 -19.00 13.72
N ALA A 246 -13.58 -20.31 13.58
CA ALA A 246 -13.85 -21.02 12.33
C ALA A 246 -15.31 -20.86 11.85
N GLU A 247 -16.28 -20.75 12.78
CA GLU A 247 -17.69 -20.49 12.46
C GLU A 247 -17.88 -19.08 11.91
N GLU A 248 -17.31 -18.06 12.57
CA GLU A 248 -17.37 -16.67 12.13
C GLU A 248 -16.70 -16.48 10.77
N CYS A 249 -15.55 -17.13 10.52
CA CYS A 249 -14.91 -17.14 9.21
C CYS A 249 -15.82 -17.71 8.12
N ARG A 250 -16.54 -18.79 8.41
CA ARG A 250 -17.52 -19.37 7.45
C ARG A 250 -18.68 -18.41 7.16
N ILE A 251 -19.18 -17.70 8.16
CA ILE A 251 -20.22 -16.69 7.98
C ILE A 251 -19.73 -15.57 7.06
N VAL A 252 -18.52 -15.04 7.30
CA VAL A 252 -17.92 -13.99 6.46
C VAL A 252 -17.72 -14.49 5.02
N ASP A 253 -17.18 -15.69 4.85
CA ASP A 253 -16.92 -16.28 3.53
C ASP A 253 -18.21 -16.48 2.73
N ALA A 254 -19.27 -17.01 3.34
CA ALA A 254 -20.58 -17.20 2.73
C ALA A 254 -21.24 -15.86 2.32
N ASN A 255 -20.87 -14.75 2.95
CA ASN A 255 -21.45 -13.42 2.74
C ASN A 255 -20.50 -12.42 2.04
N ARG A 256 -19.38 -12.85 1.47
CA ARG A 256 -18.42 -11.94 0.77
C ARG A 256 -19.12 -11.03 -0.24
N GLY A 257 -20.08 -11.55 -0.99
CA GLY A 257 -20.87 -10.77 -1.94
C GLY A 257 -21.62 -9.61 -1.31
N ASN A 258 -22.10 -9.77 -0.07
CA ASN A 258 -22.84 -8.72 0.66
C ASN A 258 -21.93 -7.58 1.12
N PHE A 259 -20.68 -7.85 1.48
CA PHE A 259 -19.68 -6.81 1.73
C PHE A 259 -19.40 -6.00 0.47
N PHE A 260 -19.19 -6.64 -0.69
CA PHE A 260 -19.01 -5.94 -1.97
C PHE A 260 -20.27 -5.18 -2.40
N LYS A 261 -21.46 -5.71 -2.13
CA LYS A 261 -22.74 -5.01 -2.36
C LYS A 261 -22.80 -3.72 -1.52
N ALA A 262 -22.49 -3.82 -0.22
CA ALA A 262 -22.46 -2.67 0.69
C ALA A 262 -21.46 -1.60 0.21
N TYR A 263 -20.25 -2.00 -0.20
CA TYR A 263 -19.26 -1.09 -0.77
C TYR A 263 -19.77 -0.37 -2.02
N LYS A 264 -20.31 -1.10 -3.01
CA LYS A 264 -20.82 -0.53 -4.27
C LYS A 264 -22.01 0.39 -4.06
N GLN A 265 -22.90 0.03 -3.14
CA GLN A 265 -24.10 0.81 -2.82
C GLN A 265 -23.84 1.95 -1.82
N LYS A 266 -22.60 2.08 -1.33
CA LYS A 266 -22.18 3.08 -0.34
C LYS A 266 -23.03 3.04 0.96
N THR A 267 -23.48 1.83 1.35
CA THR A 267 -24.23 1.57 2.60
C THR A 267 -23.30 0.91 3.64
N ASP A 268 -23.61 1.10 4.92
CA ASP A 268 -22.95 0.44 6.05
C ASP A 268 -23.72 -0.81 6.53
N VAL A 269 -24.83 -1.14 5.90
CA VAL A 269 -25.60 -2.34 6.18
C VAL A 269 -25.00 -3.53 5.44
N ILE A 270 -24.53 -4.54 6.18
CA ILE A 270 -23.97 -5.78 5.64
C ILE A 270 -24.94 -6.91 5.92
N GLU A 271 -25.76 -7.24 4.93
CA GLU A 271 -26.81 -8.26 5.06
C GLU A 271 -26.19 -9.64 5.37
N GLY A 272 -26.81 -10.40 6.27
CA GLY A 272 -26.44 -11.79 6.58
C GLY A 272 -25.21 -11.96 7.48
N VAL A 273 -24.57 -10.87 7.92
CA VAL A 273 -23.44 -10.92 8.85
C VAL A 273 -23.84 -10.25 10.18
N PRO A 274 -23.80 -10.97 11.32
CA PRO A 274 -24.08 -10.40 12.63
C PRO A 274 -23.16 -9.23 12.99
N ASP A 275 -23.70 -8.16 13.58
CA ASP A 275 -22.95 -6.98 14.00
C ASP A 275 -21.70 -7.30 14.87
N PRO A 276 -21.74 -8.24 15.83
CA PRO A 276 -20.54 -8.58 16.60
C PRO A 276 -19.37 -9.10 15.74
N ILE A 277 -19.63 -9.73 14.60
CA ILE A 277 -18.59 -10.17 13.66
C ILE A 277 -18.04 -8.96 12.91
N VAL A 278 -18.93 -8.07 12.45
CA VAL A 278 -18.54 -6.83 11.76
C VAL A 278 -17.68 -5.95 12.67
N ASP A 279 -18.05 -5.83 13.94
CA ASP A 279 -17.28 -5.06 14.94
C ASP A 279 -15.88 -5.65 15.16
N LYS A 280 -15.74 -6.98 15.20
CA LYS A 280 -14.43 -7.64 15.26
C LYS A 280 -13.59 -7.36 14.00
N LEU A 281 -14.21 -7.36 12.82
CA LEU A 281 -13.51 -7.04 11.57
C LEU A 281 -12.98 -5.60 11.61
N ILE A 282 -13.81 -4.62 12.01
CA ILE A 282 -13.41 -3.22 12.13
C ILE A 282 -12.25 -3.08 13.13
N ALA A 283 -12.39 -3.63 14.32
CA ALA A 283 -11.41 -3.52 15.39
C ALA A 283 -10.04 -4.11 15.05
N ASN A 284 -9.98 -5.11 14.16
CA ASN A 284 -8.73 -5.81 13.82
C ASN A 284 -8.14 -5.42 12.47
N LEU A 285 -8.93 -4.85 11.56
CA LEU A 285 -8.49 -4.55 10.19
C LEU A 285 -8.44 -3.05 9.89
N THR A 286 -8.83 -2.19 10.83
CA THR A 286 -8.87 -0.74 10.60
C THR A 286 -8.44 0.04 11.85
N MET A 287 -7.99 1.27 11.66
CA MET A 287 -7.96 2.28 12.73
C MET A 287 -9.19 3.16 12.55
N SER A 288 -10.17 2.98 13.43
CA SER A 288 -11.47 3.67 13.43
C SER A 288 -11.81 4.17 14.83
N GLY A 289 -12.70 5.14 14.93
CA GLY A 289 -13.11 5.75 16.17
C GLY A 289 -13.18 7.27 16.05
N ASP A 290 -13.34 7.95 17.16
CA ASP A 290 -13.26 9.40 17.23
C ASP A 290 -11.89 9.89 17.71
N TYR A 291 -11.74 11.20 17.86
CA TYR A 291 -10.48 11.79 18.31
C TYR A 291 -10.12 11.43 19.76
N GLY A 292 -11.07 10.90 20.55
CA GLY A 292 -10.81 10.34 21.88
C GLY A 292 -10.13 8.97 21.83
N ASP A 293 -10.24 8.25 20.71
CA ASP A 293 -9.61 6.92 20.53
C ASP A 293 -8.13 7.04 20.05
N LEU A 294 -7.62 8.25 19.75
CA LEU A 294 -6.28 8.47 19.18
C LEU A 294 -5.16 7.95 20.06
N ASP A 295 -5.23 8.08 21.37
CA ASP A 295 -4.18 7.61 22.28
C ASP A 295 -4.04 6.08 22.20
N ASN A 296 -5.14 5.34 22.03
CA ASN A 296 -5.13 3.89 21.82
C ASN A 296 -4.47 3.53 20.47
N HIS A 297 -4.72 4.30 19.43
CA HIS A 297 -4.08 4.11 18.14
C HIS A 297 -2.58 4.39 18.19
N ILE A 298 -2.16 5.46 18.89
CA ILE A 298 -0.75 5.77 19.12
C ILE A 298 -0.05 4.63 19.86
N GLU A 299 -0.68 4.09 20.89
CA GLU A 299 -0.12 2.95 21.63
C GLU A 299 0.02 1.70 20.75
N THR A 300 -0.98 1.41 19.92
CA THR A 300 -0.91 0.31 18.95
C THR A 300 0.24 0.51 17.95
N LEU A 301 0.41 1.73 17.44
CA LEU A 301 1.49 2.07 16.52
C LEU A 301 2.87 2.00 17.18
N ARG A 302 2.99 2.36 18.48
CA ARG A 302 4.24 2.16 19.26
C ARG A 302 4.61 0.68 19.35
N GLN A 303 3.64 -0.17 19.66
CA GLN A 303 3.86 -1.62 19.68
C GLN A 303 4.34 -2.13 18.31
N TYR A 304 3.80 -1.62 17.21
CA TYR A 304 4.26 -1.97 15.86
C TYR A 304 5.69 -1.48 15.59
N ALA A 305 6.02 -0.27 16.03
CA ALA A 305 7.39 0.25 15.93
C ALA A 305 8.38 -0.58 16.77
N ASP A 306 8.01 -0.97 17.98
CA ASP A 306 8.82 -1.81 18.86
C ASP A 306 9.04 -3.23 18.29
N MET A 307 8.09 -3.73 17.51
CA MET A 307 8.25 -4.98 16.75
C MET A 307 9.22 -4.83 15.57
N GLY A 308 9.56 -3.60 15.14
CA GLY A 308 10.47 -3.34 14.03
C GLY A 308 9.80 -2.90 12.73
N LEU A 309 8.54 -2.42 12.77
CA LEU A 309 7.91 -1.80 11.61
C LEU A 309 8.50 -0.40 11.38
N ASP A 310 8.96 -0.11 10.16
CA ASP A 310 9.59 1.17 9.83
C ASP A 310 8.57 2.24 9.45
N GLU A 311 7.52 1.85 8.72
CA GLU A 311 6.62 2.78 8.05
C GLU A 311 5.16 2.31 8.14
N VAL A 312 4.23 3.26 8.22
CA VAL A 312 2.79 3.02 8.11
C VAL A 312 2.21 3.90 7.02
N ALA A 313 1.54 3.29 6.06
CA ALA A 313 0.79 3.97 5.01
C ALA A 313 -0.71 3.94 5.33
N PHE A 314 -1.25 5.07 5.80
CA PHE A 314 -2.66 5.21 6.13
C PHE A 314 -3.51 5.37 4.88
N LYS A 315 -4.36 4.39 4.58
CA LYS A 315 -5.36 4.53 3.51
C LYS A 315 -6.49 5.43 4.00
N LEU A 316 -6.51 6.64 3.49
CA LEU A 316 -7.53 7.63 3.79
C LEU A 316 -8.78 7.41 2.94
N HIS A 317 -9.93 7.81 3.49
CA HIS A 317 -11.23 7.82 2.82
C HIS A 317 -11.97 9.09 3.20
N ARG A 318 -12.40 9.88 2.20
CA ARG A 318 -13.06 11.18 2.40
C ARG A 318 -12.30 12.09 3.38
N ASP A 319 -12.68 13.32 3.51
CA ASP A 319 -12.12 14.28 4.47
C ASP A 319 -10.59 14.18 4.63
N HIS A 320 -9.87 13.97 3.49
CA HIS A 320 -8.43 13.71 3.45
C HIS A 320 -7.64 14.78 4.18
N ALA A 321 -7.99 16.05 4.00
CA ALA A 321 -7.29 17.16 4.66
C ALA A 321 -7.42 17.09 6.19
N ALA A 322 -8.58 16.76 6.72
CA ALA A 322 -8.79 16.58 8.17
C ALA A 322 -7.97 15.40 8.69
N SER A 323 -7.97 14.26 7.96
CA SER A 323 -7.16 13.09 8.33
C SER A 323 -5.66 13.41 8.31
N ILE A 324 -5.15 14.12 7.29
CA ILE A 324 -3.74 14.53 7.22
C ILE A 324 -3.37 15.43 8.40
N ARG A 325 -4.24 16.41 8.76
CA ARG A 325 -4.00 17.27 9.93
C ARG A 325 -3.93 16.48 11.23
N ILE A 326 -4.90 15.60 11.47
CA ILE A 326 -4.91 14.76 12.70
C ILE A 326 -3.67 13.86 12.78
N ILE A 327 -3.26 13.25 11.68
CA ILE A 327 -2.04 12.44 11.61
C ILE A 327 -0.82 13.32 11.90
N GLY A 328 -0.71 14.47 11.26
CA GLY A 328 0.42 15.39 11.43
C GLY A 328 0.49 16.05 12.81
N GLU A 329 -0.64 16.44 13.38
CA GLU A 329 -0.71 17.18 14.65
C GLU A 329 -0.70 16.28 15.89
N ARG A 330 -1.24 15.06 15.79
CA ARG A 330 -1.45 14.20 16.94
C ARG A 330 -0.62 12.89 16.90
N LEU A 331 -0.49 12.26 15.74
CA LEU A 331 0.28 11.01 15.65
C LEU A 331 1.77 11.29 15.47
N LEU A 332 2.14 12.07 14.47
CA LEU A 332 3.54 12.29 14.11
C LEU A 332 4.43 12.74 15.29
N PRO A 333 4.01 13.69 16.15
CA PRO A 333 4.82 14.12 17.30
C PRO A 333 5.09 13.01 18.33
N ALA A 334 4.24 11.99 18.39
CA ALA A 334 4.43 10.87 19.32
C ALA A 334 5.55 9.87 18.90
N PHE A 335 6.13 10.08 17.69
CA PHE A 335 7.15 9.21 17.08
C PHE A 335 8.42 9.96 16.63
N GLN A 336 8.53 11.23 16.97
CA GLN A 336 9.71 12.09 16.77
C GLN A 336 10.74 11.97 17.87
#